data_5282669742945dca5f095bcd06845ad1
#
_entry.id   5282669742945dca5f095bcd06845ad1
#
_cell.length_a   1.000
_cell.length_b   1.000
_cell.length_c   1.000
_cell.angle_alpha   90.00
_cell.angle_beta   90.00
_cell.angle_gamma   90.00
#
_symmetry.space_group_name_H-M   'P 1'
#
loop_
_entity.id
_entity.type
_entity.pdbx_description
1 polymer ?
#
loop_
_entity_poly.entity_id
_entity_poly.type
_entity_poly.pdbx_seq_one_letter_code
_entity_poly.pdbx_strand_id
1 'polypeptide(L)'
;MSFNHTVDFPAAPRILNHMVDLDATFIALSDPTRRAMLAALAEGEKSVGELAAPHAMSFAGAAKHVAVLTRAGLVARRKVGRQQLCRLRPGPLRDADAWLRQWEGFWTMQLDALEAALREKPQ
;
A
#
# COMPACT_ATOMS: atom_id res chain seq x y z
N MET A 1 0.82 -25.65 4.01
CA MET A 1 1.00 -25.08 4.29
C MET A 1 1.05 -24.37 4.00
N SER A 2 1.19 -24.38 3.75
CA SER A 2 1.42 -23.64 3.68
C SER A 2 1.72 -22.73 3.34
N PHE A 3 1.68 -22.15 3.21
CA PHE A 3 2.38 -21.35 3.05
C PHE A 3 3.17 -21.01 3.77
N ASN A 4 3.37 -21.60 4.24
CA ASN A 4 4.04 -21.44 5.01
C ASN A 4 4.86 -21.73 5.25
N HIS A 5 5.06 -22.36 4.99
CA HIS A 5 5.82 -22.66 5.21
C HIS A 5 6.56 -22.55 4.82
N THR A 6 6.67 -22.62 4.49
CA THR A 6 7.35 -22.47 4.09
C THR A 6 8.11 -22.22 3.48
N VAL A 7 7.79 -22.45 3.65
CA VAL A 7 8.66 -22.35 2.86
C VAL A 7 9.95 -21.82 2.99
N ASP A 8 10.69 -22.08 2.66
CA ASP A 8 11.90 -21.81 2.71
C ASP A 8 12.32 -20.68 2.00
N PHE A 9 12.69 -19.60 2.64
CA PHE A 9 13.13 -18.41 2.01
C PHE A 9 14.64 -18.36 2.04
N PRO A 10 15.28 -18.36 0.90
CA PRO A 10 16.70 -18.44 0.85
C PRO A 10 17.44 -17.31 1.54
N ALA A 11 17.01 -16.11 1.43
CA ALA A 11 17.67 -15.00 2.08
C ALA A 11 16.82 -14.56 3.23
N ALA A 12 16.71 -15.39 4.25
CA ALA A 12 15.75 -15.21 5.30
C ALA A 12 15.72 -13.82 5.92
N PRO A 13 16.84 -13.20 6.35
CA PRO A 13 16.74 -11.88 6.97
C PRO A 13 16.19 -10.83 6.03
N ARG A 14 16.60 -10.89 4.79
CA ARG A 14 16.13 -9.93 3.81
C ARG A 14 14.66 -10.14 3.52
N ILE A 15 14.23 -11.39 3.45
CA ILE A 15 12.83 -11.69 3.19
C ILE A 15 11.97 -11.26 4.36
N LEU A 16 12.45 -11.46 5.59
CA LEU A 16 11.71 -11.01 6.75
C LEU A 16 11.51 -9.50 6.74
N ASN A 17 12.56 -8.75 6.42
CA ASN A 17 12.43 -7.31 6.34
C ASN A 17 11.44 -6.90 5.29
N HIS A 18 11.47 -7.57 4.16
CA HIS A 18 10.56 -7.29 3.08
C HIS A 18 9.13 -7.58 3.49
N MET A 19 8.89 -8.66 4.21
CA MET A 19 7.55 -9.00 4.68
C MET A 19 7.04 -7.99 5.70
N VAL A 20 7.92 -7.52 6.60
CA VAL A 20 7.53 -6.49 7.56
C VAL A 20 7.14 -5.22 6.83
N ASP A 21 7.90 -4.84 5.81
CA ASP A 21 7.58 -3.67 5.03
C ASP A 21 6.26 -3.80 4.31
N LEU A 22 5.97 -4.99 3.79
CA LEU A 22 4.69 -5.24 3.13
C LEU A 22 3.54 -5.13 4.11
N ASP A 23 3.70 -5.69 5.31
CA ASP A 23 2.65 -5.59 6.32
C ASP A 23 2.35 -4.14 6.62
N ALA A 24 3.38 -3.34 6.86
CA ALA A 24 3.20 -1.93 7.15
C ALA A 24 2.51 -1.20 5.99
N THR A 25 2.88 -1.54 4.77
CA THR A 25 2.26 -0.95 3.59
C THR A 25 0.78 -1.28 3.53
N PHE A 26 0.43 -2.55 3.69
CA PHE A 26 -0.98 -2.94 3.61
C PHE A 26 -1.80 -2.36 4.75
N ILE A 27 -1.23 -2.28 5.94
CA ILE A 27 -1.92 -1.62 7.06
C ILE A 27 -2.18 -0.16 6.72
N ALA A 28 -1.17 0.53 6.20
CA ALA A 28 -1.34 1.94 5.84
C ALA A 28 -2.43 2.10 4.77
N LEU A 29 -2.51 1.17 3.83
CA LEU A 29 -3.47 1.23 2.74
C LEU A 29 -4.87 0.78 3.15
N SER A 30 -5.05 0.28 4.36
CA SER A 30 -6.34 -0.28 4.78
C SER A 30 -7.36 0.79 5.17
N ASP A 31 -7.00 2.06 5.10
CA ASP A 31 -7.89 3.15 5.47
C ASP A 31 -8.13 4.05 4.26
N PRO A 32 -9.41 4.37 3.96
CA PRO A 32 -9.72 5.17 2.78
C PRO A 32 -9.15 6.58 2.83
N THR A 33 -9.09 7.19 4.01
CA THR A 33 -8.52 8.53 4.13
C THR A 33 -7.04 8.52 3.77
N ARG A 34 -6.32 7.52 4.26
CA ARG A 34 -4.90 7.41 3.94
C ARG A 34 -4.68 7.15 2.45
N ARG A 35 -5.54 6.35 1.84
CA ARG A 35 -5.44 6.15 0.37
C ARG A 35 -5.67 7.45 -0.37
N ALA A 36 -6.63 8.26 0.08
CA ALA A 36 -6.90 9.56 -0.54
C ALA A 36 -5.72 10.51 -0.36
N MET A 37 -5.09 10.48 0.80
CA MET A 37 -3.91 11.30 1.05
C MET A 37 -2.76 10.94 0.11
N LEU A 38 -2.55 9.65 -0.10
CA LEU A 38 -1.51 9.21 -1.04
C LEU A 38 -1.82 9.67 -2.46
N ALA A 39 -3.08 9.58 -2.86
CA ALA A 39 -3.47 10.04 -4.18
C ALA A 39 -3.19 11.53 -4.34
N ALA A 40 -3.48 12.32 -3.31
CA ALA A 40 -3.19 13.75 -3.33
C ALA A 40 -1.69 14.01 -3.44
N LEU A 41 -0.89 13.24 -2.72
CA LEU A 41 0.56 13.40 -2.75
C LEU A 41 1.19 12.95 -4.07
N ALA A 42 0.48 12.12 -4.83
CA ALA A 42 0.95 11.77 -6.16
C ALA A 42 1.00 12.98 -7.09
N GLU A 43 0.24 14.02 -6.75
CA GLU A 43 0.23 15.25 -7.54
C GLU A 43 1.33 16.22 -7.14
N GLY A 44 1.97 16.00 -6.00
CA GLY A 44 3.04 16.86 -5.52
C GLY A 44 3.03 16.98 -4.01
N GLU A 45 4.03 17.64 -3.47
CA GLU A 45 4.13 17.86 -2.04
C GLU A 45 2.92 18.63 -1.50
N LYS A 46 2.50 18.25 -0.29
CA LYS A 46 1.42 18.94 0.39
C LYS A 46 1.70 19.00 1.88
N SER A 47 1.23 20.04 2.52
CA SER A 47 1.33 20.14 3.98
C SER A 47 0.30 19.20 4.62
N VAL A 48 0.51 18.93 5.90
CA VAL A 48 -0.47 18.14 6.65
C VAL A 48 -1.83 18.82 6.64
N GLY A 49 -1.86 20.14 6.76
CA GLY A 49 -3.11 20.89 6.70
C GLY A 49 -3.84 20.73 5.37
N GLU A 50 -3.07 20.76 4.28
CA GLU A 50 -3.65 20.56 2.95
C GLU A 50 -4.20 19.14 2.79
N LEU A 51 -3.54 18.16 3.39
CA LEU A 51 -4.03 16.80 3.33
C LEU A 51 -5.28 16.62 4.18
N ALA A 52 -5.42 17.37 5.26
CA ALA A 52 -6.58 17.30 6.13
C ALA A 52 -7.82 17.94 5.53
N ALA A 53 -7.63 19.01 4.79
CA ALA A 53 -8.73 19.89 4.39
C ALA A 53 -9.89 19.17 3.68
N PRO A 54 -9.65 18.28 2.73
CA PRO A 54 -10.77 17.64 2.03
C PRO A 54 -11.59 16.68 2.88
N HIS A 55 -11.09 16.34 4.07
CA HIS A 55 -11.70 15.27 4.87
C HIS A 55 -12.41 15.78 6.11
N ALA A 56 -12.50 17.09 6.27
CA ALA A 56 -13.18 17.69 7.42
C ALA A 56 -12.69 17.11 8.73
N MET A 57 -11.40 16.84 8.85
CA MET A 57 -10.82 16.29 10.06
C MET A 57 -9.88 17.29 10.69
N SER A 58 -9.58 17.08 11.96
CA SER A 58 -8.67 17.96 12.68
C SER A 58 -7.24 17.75 12.17
N PHE A 59 -6.40 18.75 12.43
CA PHE A 59 -4.98 18.63 12.12
C PHE A 59 -4.38 17.41 12.84
N ALA A 60 -4.75 17.22 14.12
CA ALA A 60 -4.24 16.09 14.89
C ALA A 60 -4.64 14.75 14.28
N GLY A 61 -5.87 14.65 13.79
CA GLY A 61 -6.32 13.42 13.12
C GLY A 61 -5.54 13.17 11.84
N ALA A 62 -5.35 14.22 11.05
CA ALA A 62 -4.56 14.10 9.83
C ALA A 62 -3.12 13.73 10.14
N ALA A 63 -2.55 14.32 11.19
CA ALA A 63 -1.17 14.01 11.57
C ALA A 63 -1.00 12.54 11.95
N LYS A 64 -2.02 11.94 12.57
CA LYS A 64 -1.95 10.51 12.90
C LYS A 64 -1.93 9.64 11.65
N HIS A 65 -2.76 9.99 10.67
CA HIS A 65 -2.74 9.27 9.39
C HIS A 65 -1.39 9.42 8.70
N VAL A 66 -0.86 10.63 8.69
CA VAL A 66 0.45 10.88 8.08
C VAL A 66 1.53 10.10 8.81
N ALA A 67 1.44 9.98 10.14
CA ALA A 67 2.41 9.20 10.89
C ALA A 67 2.39 7.73 10.50
N VAL A 68 1.20 7.16 10.28
CA VAL A 68 1.10 5.78 9.82
C VAL A 68 1.75 5.63 8.44
N LEU A 69 1.46 6.55 7.53
CA LEU A 69 2.06 6.52 6.20
C LEU A 69 3.57 6.67 6.25
N THR A 70 4.06 7.52 7.15
CA THR A 70 5.50 7.74 7.30
C THR A 70 6.19 6.48 7.84
N ARG A 71 5.58 5.84 8.83
CA ARG A 71 6.15 4.61 9.39
C ARG A 71 6.19 3.49 8.36
N ALA A 72 5.25 3.48 7.44
CA ALA A 72 5.25 2.50 6.36
C ALA A 72 6.24 2.83 5.25
N GLY A 73 6.90 3.99 5.33
CA GLY A 73 7.84 4.41 4.30
C GLY A 73 7.20 4.96 3.05
N LEU A 74 5.88 5.22 3.11
CA LEU A 74 5.14 5.73 1.95
C LEU A 74 5.20 7.23 1.84
N VAL A 75 5.54 7.92 2.92
CA VAL A 75 5.59 9.37 2.98
C VAL A 75 6.88 9.79 3.67
N ALA A 76 7.55 10.79 3.11
CA ALA A 76 8.64 11.47 3.76
C ALA A 76 8.15 12.85 4.18
N ARG A 77 8.57 13.29 5.35
CA ARG A 77 8.19 14.61 5.87
C ARG A 77 9.43 15.47 6.03
N ARG A 78 9.26 16.74 5.78
CA ARG A 78 10.30 17.72 6.10
C ARG A 78 9.66 18.97 6.64
N LYS A 79 10.35 19.64 7.53
CA LYS A 79 9.82 20.85 8.12
C LYS A 79 10.32 22.05 7.34
N VAL A 80 9.40 22.92 6.95
CA VAL A 80 9.72 24.16 6.25
C VAL A 80 9.00 25.26 6.98
N GLY A 81 9.74 26.10 7.72
CA GLY A 81 9.13 27.09 8.57
C GLY A 81 8.27 26.44 9.62
N ARG A 82 6.99 26.77 9.62
CA ARG A 82 6.04 26.21 10.59
C ARG A 82 5.25 25.06 10.02
N GLN A 83 5.49 24.71 8.77
CA GLN A 83 4.75 23.65 8.11
C GLN A 83 5.54 22.37 8.07
N GLN A 84 4.81 21.26 8.09
CA GLN A 84 5.36 19.98 7.74
C GLN A 84 4.90 19.63 6.34
N LEU A 85 5.83 19.49 5.43
CA LEU A 85 5.54 19.12 4.06
C LEU A 85 5.74 17.62 3.89
N CYS A 86 4.80 17.02 3.20
CA CYS A 86 4.81 15.59 2.96
C CYS A 86 4.99 15.34 1.48
N ARG A 87 5.76 14.30 1.17
CA ARG A 87 5.86 13.89 -0.22
C ARG A 87 5.78 12.38 -0.30
N LEU A 88 5.26 11.89 -1.40
CA LEU A 88 5.08 10.48 -1.65
C LEU A 88 6.43 9.80 -1.86
N ARG A 89 6.58 8.64 -1.26
CA ARG A 89 7.69 7.73 -1.53
C ARG A 89 7.12 6.46 -2.11
N PRO A 90 7.24 6.25 -3.41
CA PRO A 90 6.53 5.15 -4.06
C PRO A 90 7.18 3.78 -3.89
N GLY A 91 8.37 3.71 -3.30
CA GLY A 91 9.07 2.43 -3.15
C GLY A 91 8.23 1.31 -2.57
N PRO A 92 7.61 1.52 -1.38
CA PRO A 92 6.79 0.45 -0.80
C PRO A 92 5.59 0.07 -1.66
N LEU A 93 5.04 1.02 -2.42
CA LEU A 93 3.94 0.68 -3.33
C LEU A 93 4.43 -0.22 -4.45
N ARG A 94 5.64 0.03 -4.96
CA ARG A 94 6.20 -0.84 -5.98
C ARG A 94 6.43 -2.25 -5.44
N ASP A 95 6.89 -2.35 -4.19
CA ASP A 95 7.12 -3.65 -3.58
C ASP A 95 5.80 -4.41 -3.42
N ALA A 96 4.76 -3.70 -2.98
CA ALA A 96 3.44 -4.31 -2.84
C ALA A 96 2.90 -4.73 -4.19
N ASP A 97 3.09 -3.90 -5.22
CA ASP A 97 2.67 -4.23 -6.56
C ASP A 97 3.39 -5.48 -7.07
N ALA A 98 4.69 -5.57 -6.84
CA ALA A 98 5.46 -6.74 -7.26
C ALA A 98 4.94 -8.00 -6.58
N TRP A 99 4.62 -7.92 -5.30
CA TRP A 99 4.08 -9.05 -4.58
C TRP A 99 2.73 -9.47 -5.14
N LEU A 100 1.87 -8.50 -5.40
CA LEU A 100 0.55 -8.78 -5.95
C LEU A 100 0.64 -9.39 -7.35
N ARG A 101 1.63 -8.96 -8.14
CA ARG A 101 1.79 -9.47 -9.49
C ARG A 101 2.17 -10.93 -9.54
N GLN A 102 2.73 -11.46 -8.46
CA GLN A 102 3.01 -12.88 -8.40
C GLN A 102 1.75 -13.72 -8.56
N TRP A 103 0.60 -13.13 -8.30
CA TRP A 103 -0.67 -13.82 -8.37
C TRP A 103 -1.38 -13.64 -9.71
N GLU A 104 -0.80 -12.86 -10.61
CA GLU A 104 -1.44 -12.60 -11.91
C GLU A 104 -1.71 -13.86 -12.69
N GLY A 105 -0.72 -14.73 -12.78
CA GLY A 105 -0.89 -15.97 -13.49
C GLY A 105 -1.99 -16.83 -12.87
N PHE A 106 -2.00 -16.88 -11.55
CA PHE A 106 -3.01 -17.64 -10.82
C PHE A 106 -4.41 -17.10 -11.11
N TRP A 107 -4.57 -15.79 -11.02
CA TRP A 107 -5.87 -15.19 -11.28
C TRP A 107 -6.33 -15.43 -12.71
N THR A 108 -5.40 -15.30 -13.65
CA THR A 108 -5.72 -15.52 -15.05
C THR A 108 -6.18 -16.95 -15.28
N MET A 109 -5.47 -17.92 -14.70
CA MET A 109 -5.87 -19.32 -14.83
C MET A 109 -7.24 -19.58 -14.25
N GLN A 110 -7.52 -18.99 -13.09
CA GLN A 110 -8.82 -19.18 -12.46
C GLN A 110 -9.95 -18.59 -13.27
N LEU A 111 -9.72 -17.42 -13.81
CA LEU A 111 -10.74 -16.77 -14.64
C LEU A 111 -10.95 -17.52 -15.94
N ASP A 112 -9.88 -18.01 -16.55
CA ASP A 112 -9.99 -18.81 -17.76
C ASP A 112 -10.76 -20.09 -17.51
N ALA A 113 -10.50 -20.75 -16.37
CA ALA A 113 -11.22 -21.96 -16.02
C ALA A 113 -12.70 -21.69 -15.82
N LEU A 114 -13.02 -20.57 -15.17
CA LEU A 114 -14.42 -20.22 -14.98
C LEU A 114 -15.11 -19.93 -16.30
N GLU A 115 -14.44 -19.20 -17.16
CA GLU A 115 -14.99 -18.89 -18.48
C GLU A 115 -15.25 -20.15 -19.27
N ALA A 116 -14.29 -21.09 -19.25
CA ALA A 116 -14.45 -22.35 -19.95
C ALA A 116 -15.62 -23.15 -19.39
N ALA A 117 -15.77 -23.19 -18.08
CA ALA A 117 -16.87 -23.89 -17.44
C ALA A 117 -18.22 -23.30 -17.85
N LEU A 118 -18.28 -21.98 -17.91
CA LEU A 118 -19.51 -21.31 -18.32
C LEU A 118 -19.87 -21.60 -19.78
N ARG A 119 -18.86 -21.67 -20.63
CA ARG A 119 -19.09 -21.97 -22.04
C ARG A 119 -19.54 -23.39 -22.28
N GLU A 120 -19.05 -24.30 -21.45
CA GLU A 120 -19.41 -25.71 -21.59
C GLU A 120 -20.74 -26.05 -20.97
N LYS A 121 -21.34 -25.11 -20.29
CA LYS A 121 -22.57 -25.38 -19.60
C LYS A 121 -23.65 -25.81 -20.57
N PRO A 122 -24.33 -26.92 -20.30
CA PRO A 122 -25.34 -27.38 -21.22
C PRO A 122 -26.52 -26.42 -21.28
N GLN A 123 -27.20 -26.44 -22.38
CA GLN A 123 -28.38 -25.60 -22.60
C GLN A 123 -29.60 -26.20 -22.03
#